data_01db09f8f210d46a30243dd6b602c2ff
#
_entry.id   01db09f8f210d46a30243dd6b602c2ff
#
_cell.length_a   1.000
_cell.length_b   1.000
_cell.length_c   1.000
_cell.angle_alpha   90.00
_cell.angle_beta   90.00
_cell.angle_gamma   90.00
#
_symmetry.space_group_name_H-M   'P 1'
#
loop_
_entity.id
_entity.type
_entity.pdbx_description
1 polymer ?
#
loop_
_entity_poly.entity_id
_entity_poly.type
_entity_poly.pdbx_seq_one_letter_code
_entity_poly.pdbx_strand_id
1 'polypeptide(L)'
;YMTAEVGYCYGSKFWGNGYATEALKKVINYLHSEGFHVVYAQHFNSNIASGKVMKKAGMEYEGLLKSRVINKNGEREDVRIYSSVL
;
A
#
# COMPACT_ATOMS: atom_id res chain seq x y z
N TYR A 1 -5.78 -19.37 -0.79
CA TYR A 1 -5.68 -18.30 0.21
C TYR A 1 -4.24 -17.87 0.45
N MET A 2 -3.59 -17.62 -0.64
CA MET A 2 -2.26 -17.03 -0.58
C MET A 2 -2.40 -15.54 -0.33
N THR A 3 -1.38 -15.00 0.34
CA THR A 3 -1.32 -13.58 0.64
C THR A 3 -0.11 -12.98 -0.06
N ALA A 4 -0.30 -11.83 -0.69
CA ALA A 4 0.78 -11.14 -1.38
C ALA A 4 0.93 -9.72 -0.87
N GLU A 5 2.15 -9.25 -0.78
CA GLU A 5 2.46 -7.88 -0.44
C GLU A 5 2.99 -7.15 -1.66
N VAL A 6 2.44 -5.96 -1.94
CA VAL A 6 2.92 -5.14 -3.05
C VAL A 6 3.97 -4.13 -2.63
N GLY A 7 4.49 -4.26 -1.43
CA GLY A 7 5.64 -3.50 -0.97
C GLY A 7 5.28 -2.14 -0.38
N TYR A 8 6.32 -1.35 -0.15
CA TYR A 8 6.16 0.00 0.39
C TYR A 8 6.06 1.00 -0.74
N CYS A 9 5.25 1.99 -0.52
CA CYS A 9 5.06 3.05 -1.50
C CYS A 9 5.92 4.24 -1.10
N TYR A 10 7.13 4.26 -1.57
CA TYR A 10 8.05 5.35 -1.25
C TYR A 10 8.08 6.44 -2.28
N GLY A 11 7.80 6.11 -3.50
CA GLY A 11 8.09 6.99 -4.61
C GLY A 11 7.04 8.06 -4.78
N SER A 12 7.15 9.12 -4.04
CA SER A 12 6.17 10.19 -4.08
C SER A 12 5.93 10.77 -5.47
N LYS A 13 6.92 10.72 -6.34
CA LYS A 13 6.78 11.24 -7.70
C LYS A 13 5.70 10.55 -8.50
N PHE A 14 5.48 9.25 -8.25
CA PHE A 14 4.47 8.48 -8.97
C PHE A 14 3.11 8.57 -8.34
N TRP A 15 3.05 8.93 -7.06
CA TRP A 15 1.85 8.77 -6.28
C TRP A 15 0.92 9.97 -6.35
N GLY A 16 1.35 11.03 -7.00
CA GLY A 16 0.54 12.24 -7.14
C GLY A 16 -0.34 12.29 -8.37
N ASN A 17 -0.31 11.29 -9.23
CA ASN A 17 -1.09 11.29 -10.46
C ASN A 17 -1.89 9.99 -10.61
N GLY A 18 -2.80 9.95 -11.57
CA GLY A 18 -3.68 8.80 -11.77
C GLY A 18 -2.99 7.52 -12.19
N TYR A 19 -1.77 7.60 -12.64
CA TYR A 19 -0.97 6.45 -13.08
C TYR A 19 -0.75 5.44 -11.98
N ALA A 20 -0.37 5.94 -10.79
CA ALA A 20 -0.08 5.06 -9.68
C ALA A 20 -1.32 4.27 -9.27
N THR A 21 -2.47 4.93 -9.24
CA THR A 21 -3.73 4.27 -8.91
C THR A 21 -4.07 3.18 -9.91
N GLU A 22 -3.94 3.49 -11.20
CA GLU A 22 -4.25 2.51 -12.24
C GLU A 22 -3.27 1.34 -12.22
N ALA A 23 -1.99 1.62 -12.02
CA ALA A 23 -0.98 0.56 -11.94
C ALA A 23 -1.26 -0.36 -10.75
N LEU A 24 -1.59 0.22 -9.60
CA LEU A 24 -1.87 -0.56 -8.41
C LEU A 24 -3.12 -1.42 -8.60
N LYS A 25 -4.16 -0.88 -9.21
CA LYS A 25 -5.37 -1.65 -9.53
C LYS A 25 -5.04 -2.87 -10.39
N LYS A 26 -4.22 -2.69 -11.40
CA LYS A 26 -3.85 -3.77 -12.31
C LYS A 26 -3.06 -4.86 -11.57
N VAL A 27 -2.14 -4.46 -10.71
CA VAL A 27 -1.35 -5.41 -9.93
C VAL A 27 -2.26 -6.21 -8.99
N ILE A 28 -3.16 -5.52 -8.30
CA ILE A 28 -4.10 -6.18 -7.38
C ILE A 28 -4.96 -7.19 -8.13
N ASN A 29 -5.54 -6.77 -9.25
CA ASN A 29 -6.40 -7.65 -10.04
C ASN A 29 -5.63 -8.86 -10.58
N TYR A 30 -4.41 -8.63 -11.03
CA TYR A 30 -3.56 -9.70 -11.51
C TYR A 30 -3.27 -10.72 -10.40
N LEU A 31 -2.90 -10.25 -9.22
CA LEU A 31 -2.60 -11.12 -8.10
C LEU A 31 -3.83 -11.92 -7.66
N HIS A 32 -4.98 -11.29 -7.62
CA HIS A 32 -6.21 -12.01 -7.30
C HIS A 32 -6.52 -13.08 -8.35
N SER A 33 -6.28 -12.78 -9.62
CA SER A 33 -6.51 -13.75 -10.70
C SER A 33 -5.55 -14.93 -10.62
N GLU A 34 -4.38 -14.73 -10.02
CA GLU A 34 -3.38 -15.78 -9.83
C GLU A 34 -3.59 -16.59 -8.55
N GLY A 35 -4.67 -16.34 -7.83
CA GLY A 35 -5.02 -17.12 -6.65
C GLY A 35 -4.68 -16.49 -5.31
N PHE A 36 -4.16 -15.26 -5.31
CA PHE A 36 -3.90 -14.58 -4.05
C PHE A 36 -5.20 -14.03 -3.49
N HIS A 37 -5.60 -14.56 -2.36
CA HIS A 37 -6.84 -14.16 -1.71
C HIS A 37 -6.75 -12.77 -1.08
N VAL A 38 -5.60 -12.45 -0.51
CA VAL A 38 -5.34 -11.18 0.14
C VAL A 38 -4.13 -10.52 -0.50
N VAL A 39 -4.31 -9.27 -0.91
CA VAL A 39 -3.21 -8.44 -1.41
C VAL A 39 -3.12 -7.23 -0.49
N TYR A 40 -1.96 -6.99 0.10
CA TYR A 40 -1.84 -5.87 1.03
C TYR A 40 -0.63 -5.00 0.70
N ALA A 41 -0.68 -3.77 1.18
CA ALA A 41 0.37 -2.79 0.99
C ALA A 41 0.52 -1.95 2.24
N GLN A 42 1.68 -1.38 2.41
CA GLN A 42 1.98 -0.56 3.58
C GLN A 42 2.57 0.76 3.13
N HIS A 43 2.38 1.80 3.93
CA HIS A 43 3.07 3.06 3.69
C HIS A 43 3.43 3.71 5.02
N PHE A 44 4.45 4.55 5.00
CA PHE A 44 4.83 5.33 6.17
C PHE A 44 3.69 6.28 6.53
N ASN A 45 3.48 6.47 7.80
CA ASN A 45 2.42 7.34 8.27
C ASN A 45 2.54 8.77 7.71
N SER A 46 3.76 9.23 7.47
CA SER A 46 4.00 10.54 6.88
C SER A 46 3.71 10.59 5.38
N ASN A 47 3.56 9.46 4.73
CA ASN A 47 3.33 9.41 3.28
C ASN A 47 1.85 9.36 2.95
N ILE A 48 1.18 10.48 3.09
CA ILE A 48 -0.27 10.59 2.90
C ILE A 48 -0.67 10.26 1.46
N ALA A 49 0.17 10.62 0.49
CA ALA A 49 -0.14 10.38 -0.92
C ALA A 49 -0.28 8.90 -1.22
N SER A 50 0.56 8.06 -0.62
CA SER A 50 0.46 6.61 -0.79
C SER A 50 -0.86 6.05 -0.28
N GLY A 51 -1.31 6.55 0.88
CA GLY A 51 -2.60 6.13 1.42
C GLY A 51 -3.75 6.48 0.51
N LYS A 52 -3.70 7.65 -0.11
CA LYS A 52 -4.75 8.06 -1.05
C LYS A 52 -4.78 7.17 -2.29
N VAL A 53 -3.61 6.80 -2.79
CA VAL A 53 -3.52 5.90 -3.94
C VAL A 53 -4.10 4.53 -3.60
N MET A 54 -3.75 4.00 -2.43
CA MET A 54 -4.27 2.71 -1.99
C MET A 54 -5.78 2.71 -1.88
N LYS A 55 -6.35 3.76 -1.29
CA LYS A 55 -7.80 3.91 -1.19
C LYS A 55 -8.46 3.97 -2.55
N LYS A 56 -7.91 4.77 -3.46
CA LYS A 56 -8.46 4.92 -4.81
C LYS A 56 -8.36 3.63 -5.61
N ALA A 57 -7.37 2.80 -5.30
CA ALA A 57 -7.23 1.50 -5.93
C ALA A 57 -8.18 0.45 -5.37
N GLY A 58 -9.00 0.81 -4.39
CA GLY A 58 -9.98 -0.09 -3.83
C GLY A 58 -9.52 -0.86 -2.61
N MET A 59 -8.37 -0.51 -2.07
CA MET A 59 -7.88 -1.14 -0.85
C MET A 59 -8.53 -0.53 0.38
N GLU A 60 -8.70 -1.35 1.41
CA GLU A 60 -9.28 -0.90 2.66
C GLU A 60 -8.21 -0.76 3.74
N TYR A 61 -8.36 0.24 4.57
CA TYR A 61 -7.47 0.48 5.70
C TYR A 61 -7.65 -0.62 6.74
N GLU A 62 -6.54 -1.25 7.12
CA GLU A 62 -6.57 -2.36 8.07
C GLU A 62 -6.09 -1.97 9.45
N GLY A 63 -5.14 -1.06 9.56
CA GLY A 63 -4.63 -0.68 10.85
C GLY A 63 -3.30 0.04 10.82
N LEU A 64 -2.84 0.38 11.99
CA LEU A 64 -1.62 1.12 12.22
C LEU A 64 -0.64 0.27 13.02
N LEU A 65 0.59 0.16 12.53
CA LEU A 65 1.67 -0.52 13.25
C LEU A 65 2.60 0.54 13.80
N LYS A 66 2.66 0.62 15.10
CA LYS A 66 3.43 1.68 15.76
C LYS A 66 4.93 1.44 15.69
N SER A 67 5.68 2.49 15.38
CA SER A 67 7.15 2.52 15.44
C SER A 67 7.82 1.39 14.67
N ARG A 68 7.27 1.01 13.52
CA ARG A 68 7.74 -0.16 12.77
C ARG A 68 8.90 0.11 11.85
N VAL A 69 9.11 1.35 11.45
CA VAL A 69 10.17 1.68 10.49
C VAL A 69 10.95 2.89 10.96
N ILE A 70 12.15 3.03 10.41
CA ILE A 70 12.98 4.20 10.66
C ILE A 70 13.05 4.97 9.34
N ASN A 71 12.63 6.23 9.37
CA ASN A 71 12.64 7.05 8.17
C ASN A 71 14.05 7.57 7.88
N LYS A 72 14.19 8.29 6.78
CA LYS A 72 15.50 8.80 6.37
C LYS A 72 16.10 9.82 7.31
N ASN A 73 15.33 10.37 8.22
CA ASN A 73 15.83 11.29 9.26
C ASN A 73 16.28 10.58 10.52
N GLY A 74 16.21 9.25 10.52
CA GLY A 74 16.58 8.44 11.67
C GLY A 74 15.52 8.35 12.74
N GLU A 75 14.31 8.78 12.44
CA GLU A 75 13.20 8.77 13.39
C GLU A 75 12.30 7.55 13.15
N ARG A 76 11.77 7.01 14.23
CA ARG A 76 10.82 5.91 14.12
C ARG A 76 9.49 6.46 13.62
N GLU A 77 8.83 5.68 12.78
CA GLU A 77 7.59 6.08 12.16
C GLU A 77 6.60 4.93 12.19
N ASP A 78 5.32 5.27 12.31
CA ASP A 78 4.26 4.29 12.24
C ASP A 78 4.02 3.91 10.78
N VAL A 79 3.46 2.74 10.59
CA VAL A 79 3.13 2.22 9.25
C VAL A 79 1.64 1.93 9.20
N ARG A 80 0.99 2.35 8.13
CA ARG A 80 -0.41 2.05 7.87
C ARG A 80 -0.51 0.93 6.86
N ILE A 81 -1.43 0.00 7.11
CA ILE A 81 -1.64 -1.16 6.26
C ILE A 81 -3.00 -1.07 5.59
N TYR A 82 -3.01 -1.32 4.30
CA TYR A 82 -4.22 -1.43 3.50
C TYR A 82 -4.25 -2.78 2.82
N SER A 83 -5.44 -3.30 2.57
CA SER A 83 -5.57 -4.59 1.91
C SER A 83 -6.73 -4.64 0.94
N SER A 84 -6.62 -5.57 0.00
CA SER A 84 -7.71 -5.96 -0.89
C SER A 84 -7.97 -7.44 -0.66
N VAL A 85 -9.15 -7.76 -0.21
CA VAL A 85 -9.54 -9.15 0.08
C VAL A 85 -10.57 -9.57 -0.96
N LEU A 86 -10.30 -10.72 -1.58
CA LEU A 86 -11.18 -11.26 -2.61
C LEU A 86 -12.45 -11.84 -1.98
#